data_78eb4d23ba19a73929682483130b244b
#
_entry.id   78eb4d23ba19a73929682483130b244b
#
_cell.length_a   1.000
_cell.length_b   1.000
_cell.length_c   1.000
_cell.angle_alpha   90.00
_cell.angle_beta   90.00
_cell.angle_gamma   90.00
#
_symmetry.space_group_name_H-M   'P 1'
#
loop_
_entity.id
_entity.type
_entity.pdbx_description
1 polymer ?
#
loop_
_entity_poly.entity_id
_entity_poly.type
_entity_poly.pdbx_seq_one_letter_code
_entity_poly.pdbx_strand_id
1 'polypeptide(L)'
;MIELGVNVDHVATVRQARRTYEPDPVWAAIEAHLGGADGITVHLREDRRHIQDEDVRRLRELTHIKLNLEMAATEGMVAIARTIKPEMAMLVPEGRHEITTEGGLDIVAQEAKIKDAVSRISEAGIVVSVFIDADLRQIEAAQRVGARVCEVHTGPYAHAFHSKGRDAEGPAVVAELDKLARAGQAIRDLGMRFNAGHALNYFNVEPVARLAGVRELHIGHAVVSRAVFVGMREAVREMKRLLTEARLGLRSGT
;
A
#
# COMPACT_ATOMS: atom_id res chain seq x y z
N MET A 1 6.64 14.54 -8.04
CA MET A 1 6.32 13.23 -8.69
C MET A 1 5.61 12.35 -7.69
N ILE A 2 4.78 11.40 -8.15
CA ILE A 2 4.15 10.39 -7.28
C ILE A 2 5.18 9.31 -6.99
N GLU A 3 5.28 8.90 -5.74
CA GLU A 3 6.11 7.77 -5.31
C GLU A 3 5.36 6.44 -5.57
N LEU A 4 6.10 5.42 -5.98
CA LEU A 4 5.61 4.07 -6.18
C LEU A 4 6.18 3.15 -5.09
N GLY A 5 5.32 2.72 -4.18
CA GLY A 5 5.61 1.62 -3.26
C GLY A 5 5.23 0.28 -3.91
N VAL A 6 6.18 -0.59 -4.13
CA VAL A 6 5.93 -1.91 -4.72
C VAL A 6 5.77 -2.94 -3.62
N ASN A 7 4.57 -3.52 -3.51
CA ASN A 7 4.34 -4.64 -2.60
C ASN A 7 4.81 -5.95 -3.25
N VAL A 8 5.71 -6.68 -2.56
CA VAL A 8 6.31 -7.92 -3.05
C VAL A 8 5.77 -9.18 -2.37
N ASP A 9 4.66 -9.09 -1.63
CA ASP A 9 4.07 -10.22 -0.89
C ASP A 9 3.77 -11.41 -1.79
N HIS A 10 3.26 -11.16 -3.00
CA HIS A 10 2.88 -12.26 -3.90
C HIS A 10 4.08 -13.00 -4.50
N VAL A 11 5.28 -12.41 -4.49
CA VAL A 11 6.52 -13.15 -4.76
C VAL A 11 6.74 -14.21 -3.67
N ALA A 12 6.57 -13.81 -2.41
CA ALA A 12 6.63 -14.75 -1.30
C ALA A 12 5.46 -15.77 -1.33
N THR A 13 4.26 -15.38 -1.79
CA THR A 13 3.15 -16.32 -2.00
C THR A 13 3.52 -17.44 -2.95
N VAL A 14 4.17 -17.13 -4.08
CA VAL A 14 4.66 -18.13 -5.04
C VAL A 14 5.68 -19.06 -4.38
N ARG A 15 6.64 -18.53 -3.63
CA ARG A 15 7.60 -19.32 -2.85
C ARG A 15 6.90 -20.27 -1.87
N GLN A 16 5.92 -19.76 -1.13
CA GLN A 16 5.21 -20.54 -0.11
C GLN A 16 4.27 -21.61 -0.70
N ALA A 17 3.85 -21.47 -1.94
CA ALA A 17 3.10 -22.54 -2.63
C ALA A 17 3.89 -23.86 -2.69
N ARG A 18 5.21 -23.80 -2.66
CA ARG A 18 6.13 -24.96 -2.65
C ARG A 18 6.95 -25.07 -1.36
N ARG A 19 6.86 -24.10 -0.46
CA ARG A 19 7.68 -23.98 0.77
C ARG A 19 9.18 -24.14 0.47
N THR A 20 9.66 -23.43 -0.53
CA THR A 20 11.04 -23.46 -1.01
C THR A 20 11.75 -22.13 -0.75
N TYR A 21 12.94 -21.92 -1.31
CA TYR A 21 13.75 -20.70 -1.16
C TYR A 21 13.48 -19.67 -2.27
N GLU A 22 12.79 -20.04 -3.33
CA GLU A 22 12.52 -19.18 -4.49
C GLU A 22 11.03 -19.16 -4.90
N PRO A 23 10.57 -18.04 -5.53
CA PRO A 23 11.31 -16.81 -5.75
C PRO A 23 11.55 -16.03 -4.44
N ASP A 24 12.69 -15.35 -4.32
CA ASP A 24 13.07 -14.58 -3.13
C ASP A 24 12.47 -13.16 -3.21
N PRO A 25 11.62 -12.74 -2.24
CA PRO A 25 11.06 -11.38 -2.21
C PRO A 25 12.12 -10.29 -2.02
N VAL A 26 13.26 -10.60 -1.41
CA VAL A 26 14.39 -9.65 -1.27
C VAL A 26 15.03 -9.38 -2.63
N TRP A 27 15.22 -10.42 -3.43
CA TRP A 27 15.69 -10.24 -4.79
C TRP A 27 14.70 -9.45 -5.65
N ALA A 28 13.40 -9.77 -5.51
CA ALA A 28 12.35 -9.02 -6.20
C ALA A 28 12.33 -7.54 -5.82
N ALA A 29 12.62 -7.20 -4.56
CA ALA A 29 12.73 -5.82 -4.09
C ALA A 29 13.89 -5.06 -4.78
N ILE A 30 15.04 -5.72 -4.97
CA ILE A 30 16.18 -5.15 -5.71
C ILE A 30 15.79 -4.87 -7.17
N GLU A 31 15.15 -5.83 -7.83
CA GLU A 31 14.68 -5.67 -9.20
C GLU A 31 13.61 -4.57 -9.32
N ALA A 32 12.71 -4.46 -8.34
CA ALA A 32 11.72 -3.39 -8.29
C ALA A 32 12.39 -2.01 -8.14
N HIS A 33 13.37 -1.88 -7.26
CA HIS A 33 14.16 -0.64 -7.11
C HIS A 33 14.86 -0.25 -8.41
N LEU A 34 15.52 -1.19 -9.07
CA LEU A 34 16.17 -0.96 -10.38
C LEU A 34 15.15 -0.65 -11.49
N GLY A 35 13.89 -1.00 -11.32
CA GLY A 35 12.76 -0.63 -12.17
C GLY A 35 12.22 0.79 -11.91
N GLY A 36 12.62 1.43 -10.82
CA GLY A 36 12.21 2.78 -10.44
C GLY A 36 11.19 2.85 -9.29
N ALA A 37 11.04 1.77 -8.50
CA ALA A 37 10.29 1.83 -7.25
C ALA A 37 10.96 2.80 -6.26
N ASP A 38 10.16 3.62 -5.57
CA ASP A 38 10.63 4.56 -4.55
C ASP A 38 10.63 3.91 -3.16
N GLY A 39 9.88 2.84 -2.99
CA GLY A 39 9.81 2.06 -1.76
C GLY A 39 9.33 0.63 -2.01
N ILE A 40 9.57 -0.22 -1.03
CA ILE A 40 9.09 -1.60 -0.99
C ILE A 40 8.08 -1.72 0.14
N THR A 41 6.98 -2.37 -0.14
CA THR A 41 5.95 -2.70 0.84
C THR A 41 5.90 -4.21 1.02
N VAL A 42 5.82 -4.64 2.27
CA VAL A 42 5.57 -6.04 2.64
C VAL A 42 4.59 -6.11 3.79
N HIS A 43 3.69 -7.08 3.73
CA HIS A 43 2.77 -7.36 4.82
C HIS A 43 3.26 -8.58 5.62
N LEU A 44 3.77 -8.34 6.82
CA LEU A 44 4.10 -9.40 7.75
C LEU A 44 2.85 -9.80 8.54
N ARG A 45 2.06 -10.72 8.00
CA ARG A 45 0.85 -11.21 8.66
C ARG A 45 1.19 -12.03 9.91
N GLU A 46 0.30 -12.02 10.90
CA GLU A 46 0.47 -12.84 12.10
C GLU A 46 0.57 -14.35 11.78
N ASP A 47 -0.11 -14.82 10.74
CA ASP A 47 -0.10 -16.23 10.31
C ASP A 47 1.08 -16.60 9.38
N ARG A 48 1.91 -15.63 8.99
CA ARG A 48 3.10 -15.85 8.14
C ARG A 48 2.81 -16.63 6.85
N ARG A 49 1.62 -16.45 6.25
CA ARG A 49 1.23 -17.21 5.05
C ARG A 49 2.09 -16.93 3.81
N HIS A 50 2.79 -15.81 3.77
CA HIS A 50 3.70 -15.44 2.65
C HIS A 50 5.03 -14.87 3.17
N ILE A 51 5.11 -13.59 3.49
CA ILE A 51 6.31 -12.95 4.05
C ILE A 51 6.65 -13.57 5.41
N GLN A 52 7.93 -13.83 5.63
CA GLN A 52 8.50 -14.37 6.85
C GLN A 52 9.30 -13.30 7.59
N ASP A 53 9.54 -13.49 8.90
CA ASP A 53 10.33 -12.55 9.71
C ASP A 53 11.73 -12.31 9.13
N GLU A 54 12.34 -13.37 8.58
CA GLU A 54 13.64 -13.29 7.92
C GLU A 54 13.62 -12.41 6.66
N ASP A 55 12.54 -12.45 5.87
CA ASP A 55 12.40 -11.58 4.70
C ASP A 55 12.41 -10.11 5.11
N VAL A 56 11.65 -9.77 6.15
CA VAL A 56 11.55 -8.39 6.64
C VAL A 56 12.91 -7.90 7.15
N ARG A 57 13.63 -8.74 7.90
CA ARG A 57 14.97 -8.42 8.40
C ARG A 57 15.93 -8.15 7.26
N ARG A 58 15.99 -9.03 6.24
CA ARG A 58 16.85 -8.88 5.07
C ARG A 58 16.46 -7.68 4.21
N LEU A 59 15.18 -7.39 4.03
CA LEU A 59 14.71 -6.20 3.32
C LEU A 59 15.15 -4.92 4.05
N ARG A 60 15.11 -4.91 5.38
CA ARG A 60 15.58 -3.76 6.17
C ARG A 60 17.07 -3.47 6.01
N GLU A 61 17.87 -4.50 5.73
CA GLU A 61 19.31 -4.37 5.47
C GLU A 61 19.63 -3.71 4.10
N LEU A 62 18.65 -3.62 3.20
CA LEU A 62 18.78 -2.93 1.92
C LEU A 62 18.70 -1.40 2.14
N THR A 63 19.85 -0.79 2.48
CA THR A 63 19.97 0.57 3.03
C THR A 63 19.49 1.71 2.11
N HIS A 64 19.16 1.45 0.86
CA HIS A 64 18.79 2.47 -0.13
C HIS A 64 17.32 2.41 -0.56
N ILE A 65 16.54 1.50 0.02
CA ILE A 65 15.13 1.29 -0.35
C ILE A 65 14.27 1.57 0.89
N LYS A 66 13.31 2.50 0.77
CA LYS A 66 12.32 2.75 1.81
C LYS A 66 11.50 1.48 2.03
N LEU A 67 11.45 0.98 3.27
CA LEU A 67 10.62 -0.15 3.66
C LEU A 67 9.34 0.35 4.33
N ASN A 68 8.18 -0.04 3.78
CA ASN A 68 6.87 0.08 4.41
C ASN A 68 6.45 -1.31 4.91
N LEU A 69 6.28 -1.45 6.22
CA LEU A 69 5.85 -2.70 6.86
C LEU A 69 4.35 -2.62 7.17
N GLU A 70 3.56 -3.39 6.43
CA GLU A 70 2.14 -3.59 6.75
C GLU A 70 2.01 -4.63 7.87
N MET A 71 1.14 -4.35 8.85
CA MET A 71 1.03 -5.19 10.04
C MET A 71 -0.29 -4.96 10.79
N ALA A 72 -0.73 -5.98 11.52
CA ALA A 72 -1.81 -5.83 12.50
C ALA A 72 -1.36 -4.97 13.70
N ALA A 73 -2.31 -4.24 14.32
CA ALA A 73 -2.07 -3.48 15.55
C ALA A 73 -2.09 -4.40 16.79
N THR A 74 -1.23 -5.42 16.82
CA THR A 74 -1.08 -6.33 17.96
C THR A 74 0.24 -6.11 18.68
N GLU A 75 0.31 -6.49 19.94
CA GLU A 75 1.49 -6.33 20.80
C GLU A 75 2.75 -6.92 20.16
N GLY A 76 2.64 -8.15 19.62
CA GLY A 76 3.75 -8.84 18.98
C GLY A 76 4.24 -8.12 17.74
N MET A 77 3.32 -7.63 16.91
CA MET A 77 3.69 -6.90 15.68
C MET A 77 4.29 -5.53 15.97
N VAL A 78 3.79 -4.82 16.98
CA VAL A 78 4.39 -3.56 17.46
C VAL A 78 5.84 -3.79 17.94
N ALA A 79 6.10 -4.87 18.69
CA ALA A 79 7.45 -5.20 19.13
C ALA A 79 8.39 -5.50 17.94
N ILE A 80 7.90 -6.23 16.93
CA ILE A 80 8.67 -6.51 15.71
C ILE A 80 8.99 -5.21 14.96
N ALA A 81 8.00 -4.34 14.73
CA ALA A 81 8.21 -3.07 14.04
C ALA A 81 9.26 -2.20 14.76
N ARG A 82 9.19 -2.11 16.09
CA ARG A 82 10.18 -1.38 16.91
C ARG A 82 11.59 -1.95 16.84
N THR A 83 11.72 -3.24 16.60
CA THR A 83 13.02 -3.92 16.43
C THR A 83 13.58 -3.69 15.02
N ILE A 84 12.75 -3.88 14.01
CA ILE A 84 13.13 -3.73 12.58
C ILE A 84 13.38 -2.26 12.22
N LYS A 85 12.59 -1.34 12.79
CA LYS A 85 12.63 0.11 12.49
C LYS A 85 12.53 0.40 10.99
N PRO A 86 11.43 -0.02 10.33
CA PRO A 86 11.18 0.38 8.94
C PRO A 86 11.01 1.90 8.86
N GLU A 87 11.13 2.50 7.68
CA GLU A 87 10.85 3.92 7.46
C GLU A 87 9.39 4.25 7.71
N MET A 88 8.50 3.30 7.39
CA MET A 88 7.06 3.42 7.64
C MET A 88 6.50 2.08 8.13
N ALA A 89 5.58 2.14 9.09
CA ALA A 89 4.74 1.01 9.48
C ALA A 89 3.29 1.36 9.19
N MET A 90 2.59 0.51 8.46
CA MET A 90 1.18 0.71 8.11
C MET A 90 0.31 -0.28 8.88
N LEU A 91 -0.61 0.26 9.68
CA LEU A 91 -1.58 -0.54 10.39
C LEU A 91 -2.74 -0.92 9.46
N VAL A 92 -2.94 -2.23 9.30
CA VAL A 92 -3.98 -2.82 8.45
C VAL A 92 -4.89 -3.74 9.25
N PRO A 93 -6.15 -3.96 8.81
CA PRO A 93 -6.97 -5.02 9.41
C PRO A 93 -6.39 -6.39 9.04
N GLU A 94 -6.47 -7.35 9.96
CA GLU A 94 -6.17 -8.76 9.70
C GLU A 94 -7.30 -9.66 10.24
N GLY A 95 -8.04 -10.29 9.32
CA GLY A 95 -8.98 -11.36 9.62
C GLY A 95 -8.36 -12.73 9.34
N ARG A 96 -8.61 -13.73 10.20
CA ARG A 96 -8.05 -15.09 10.02
C ARG A 96 -8.54 -15.78 8.74
N HIS A 97 -9.70 -15.40 8.23
CA HIS A 97 -10.33 -16.03 7.06
C HIS A 97 -10.27 -15.17 5.79
N GLU A 98 -9.74 -13.95 5.87
CA GLU A 98 -9.60 -13.07 4.72
C GLU A 98 -8.50 -13.57 3.77
N ILE A 99 -8.85 -13.72 2.49
CA ILE A 99 -7.87 -14.03 1.43
C ILE A 99 -7.03 -12.79 1.11
N THR A 100 -7.68 -11.63 1.12
CA THR A 100 -7.08 -10.29 0.94
C THR A 100 -7.77 -9.31 1.88
N THR A 101 -7.21 -8.12 2.04
CA THR A 101 -7.84 -7.04 2.82
C THR A 101 -9.14 -6.59 2.15
N GLU A 102 -10.28 -6.85 2.77
CA GLU A 102 -11.61 -6.57 2.19
C GLU A 102 -12.12 -5.16 2.48
N GLY A 103 -11.49 -4.43 3.40
CA GLY A 103 -11.85 -3.06 3.79
C GLY A 103 -10.73 -2.38 4.58
N GLY A 104 -10.91 -1.11 4.92
CA GLY A 104 -10.00 -0.36 5.75
C GLY A 104 -10.06 -0.74 7.22
N LEU A 105 -9.03 -0.37 7.97
CA LEU A 105 -8.97 -0.51 9.43
C LEU A 105 -10.07 0.34 10.09
N ASP A 106 -10.91 -0.28 10.91
CA ASP A 106 -11.90 0.47 11.70
C ASP A 106 -11.23 1.06 12.96
N ILE A 107 -10.71 2.28 12.79
CA ILE A 107 -10.05 3.02 13.86
C ILE A 107 -11.08 3.47 14.90
N VAL A 108 -12.26 3.91 14.46
CA VAL A 108 -13.32 4.42 15.35
C VAL A 108 -13.70 3.38 16.38
N ALA A 109 -13.87 2.12 15.98
CA ALA A 109 -14.23 1.03 16.88
C ALA A 109 -13.08 0.60 17.82
N GLN A 110 -11.82 0.93 17.48
CA GLN A 110 -10.63 0.45 18.19
C GLN A 110 -9.68 1.61 18.60
N GLU A 111 -10.19 2.84 18.76
CA GLU A 111 -9.39 4.06 18.88
C GLU A 111 -8.29 3.96 19.96
N ALA A 112 -8.63 3.46 21.15
CA ALA A 112 -7.66 3.34 22.24
C ALA A 112 -6.51 2.37 21.90
N LYS A 113 -6.83 1.21 21.30
CA LYS A 113 -5.85 0.19 20.90
C LYS A 113 -4.93 0.73 19.80
N ILE A 114 -5.52 1.37 18.79
CA ILE A 114 -4.75 1.94 17.67
C ILE A 114 -3.87 3.08 18.14
N LYS A 115 -4.36 3.94 19.02
CA LYS A 115 -3.59 5.04 19.61
C LYS A 115 -2.36 4.56 20.38
N ASP A 116 -2.50 3.50 21.18
CA ASP A 116 -1.36 2.89 21.87
C ASP A 116 -0.31 2.36 20.90
N ALA A 117 -0.74 1.60 19.88
CA ALA A 117 0.15 1.07 18.85
C ALA A 117 0.88 2.21 18.10
N VAL A 118 0.15 3.25 17.67
CA VAL A 118 0.71 4.42 16.97
C VAL A 118 1.74 5.13 17.85
N SER A 119 1.44 5.39 19.14
CA SER A 119 2.37 6.03 20.08
C SER A 119 3.68 5.25 20.17
N ARG A 120 3.59 3.97 20.47
CA ARG A 120 4.76 3.10 20.68
C ARG A 120 5.63 2.91 19.43
N ILE A 121 5.01 2.85 18.26
CA ILE A 121 5.73 2.78 16.98
C ILE A 121 6.41 4.13 16.70
N SER A 122 5.70 5.24 16.91
CA SER A 122 6.22 6.59 16.68
C SER A 122 7.39 6.94 17.61
N GLU A 123 7.36 6.49 18.88
CA GLU A 123 8.46 6.63 19.85
C GLU A 123 9.76 5.96 19.38
N ALA A 124 9.67 4.94 18.52
CA ALA A 124 10.83 4.30 17.90
C ALA A 124 11.37 5.07 16.67
N GLY A 125 10.78 6.24 16.34
CA GLY A 125 11.17 7.07 15.19
C GLY A 125 10.57 6.61 13.86
N ILE A 126 9.57 5.72 13.87
CA ILE A 126 8.94 5.15 12.69
C ILE A 126 7.72 6.00 12.29
N VAL A 127 7.58 6.32 11.02
CA VAL A 127 6.38 7.00 10.49
C VAL A 127 5.22 6.01 10.49
N VAL A 128 4.09 6.37 11.14
CA VAL A 128 2.91 5.49 11.16
C VAL A 128 1.91 5.91 10.11
N SER A 129 1.54 4.94 9.28
CA SER A 129 0.44 4.98 8.31
C SER A 129 -0.72 4.12 8.80
N VAL A 130 -1.93 4.46 8.38
CA VAL A 130 -3.13 3.64 8.58
C VAL A 130 -3.81 3.39 7.25
N PHE A 131 -4.23 2.14 7.00
CA PHE A 131 -5.00 1.77 5.81
C PHE A 131 -6.49 1.87 6.14
N ILE A 132 -7.21 2.80 5.51
CA ILE A 132 -8.59 3.14 5.85
C ILE A 132 -9.48 3.28 4.60
N ASP A 133 -10.78 3.10 4.79
CA ASP A 133 -11.75 3.45 3.76
C ASP A 133 -11.90 4.97 3.59
N ALA A 134 -12.47 5.42 2.48
CA ALA A 134 -12.74 6.83 2.18
C ALA A 134 -13.92 7.38 3.03
N ASP A 135 -13.82 7.26 4.36
CA ASP A 135 -14.81 7.70 5.36
C ASP A 135 -14.20 8.80 6.23
N LEU A 136 -14.86 9.97 6.29
CA LEU A 136 -14.40 11.12 7.07
C LEU A 136 -14.23 10.80 8.56
N ARG A 137 -15.08 9.94 9.13
CA ARG A 137 -14.97 9.54 10.55
C ARG A 137 -13.67 8.76 10.81
N GLN A 138 -13.27 7.90 9.85
CA GLN A 138 -12.02 7.16 9.96
C GLN A 138 -10.81 8.08 9.78
N ILE A 139 -10.90 9.07 8.89
CA ILE A 139 -9.85 10.07 8.65
C ILE A 139 -9.63 10.94 9.90
N GLU A 140 -10.72 11.42 10.51
CA GLU A 140 -10.64 12.19 11.76
C GLU A 140 -10.09 11.34 12.92
N ALA A 141 -10.50 10.08 13.01
CA ALA A 141 -9.97 9.14 14.00
C ALA A 141 -8.47 8.88 13.77
N ALA A 142 -8.02 8.76 12.53
CA ALA A 142 -6.60 8.61 12.19
C ALA A 142 -5.76 9.80 12.71
N GLN A 143 -6.27 11.02 12.58
CA GLN A 143 -5.61 12.21 13.11
C GLN A 143 -5.58 12.18 14.66
N ARG A 144 -6.70 11.80 15.32
CA ARG A 144 -6.77 11.75 16.80
C ARG A 144 -5.83 10.69 17.41
N VAL A 145 -5.60 9.56 16.71
CA VAL A 145 -4.65 8.54 17.17
C VAL A 145 -3.19 8.90 16.86
N GLY A 146 -2.94 9.97 16.11
CA GLY A 146 -1.59 10.48 15.82
C GLY A 146 -0.94 9.89 14.58
N ALA A 147 -1.70 9.25 13.68
CA ALA A 147 -1.18 8.79 12.39
C ALA A 147 -0.65 9.98 11.56
N ARG A 148 0.43 9.76 10.83
CA ARG A 148 1.05 10.77 9.96
C ARG A 148 0.67 10.60 8.51
N VAL A 149 0.23 9.41 8.13
CA VAL A 149 -0.11 9.02 6.78
C VAL A 149 -1.44 8.28 6.82
N CYS A 150 -2.33 8.58 5.88
CA CYS A 150 -3.49 7.75 5.58
C CYS A 150 -3.33 7.19 4.18
N GLU A 151 -3.36 5.86 4.07
CA GLU A 151 -3.54 5.19 2.80
C GLU A 151 -5.02 4.87 2.62
N VAL A 152 -5.62 5.47 1.59
CA VAL A 152 -7.03 5.26 1.28
C VAL A 152 -7.21 4.02 0.41
N HIS A 153 -8.09 3.13 0.83
CA HIS A 153 -8.47 1.90 0.14
C HIS A 153 -9.14 2.20 -1.20
N THR A 154 -8.50 1.79 -2.30
CA THR A 154 -9.01 2.00 -3.66
C THR A 154 -9.82 0.81 -4.22
N GLY A 155 -10.06 -0.22 -3.43
CA GLY A 155 -10.81 -1.43 -3.83
C GLY A 155 -12.20 -1.14 -4.39
N PRO A 156 -13.04 -0.32 -3.76
CA PRO A 156 -14.37 0.04 -4.28
C PRO A 156 -14.30 0.69 -5.67
N TYR A 157 -13.35 1.62 -5.88
CA TYR A 157 -13.08 2.21 -7.19
C TYR A 157 -12.65 1.16 -8.22
N ALA A 158 -11.69 0.30 -7.87
CA ALA A 158 -11.20 -0.74 -8.76
C ALA A 158 -12.30 -1.75 -9.13
N HIS A 159 -13.16 -2.12 -8.17
CA HIS A 159 -14.32 -2.98 -8.40
C HIS A 159 -15.31 -2.33 -9.37
N ALA A 160 -15.67 -1.06 -9.15
CA ALA A 160 -16.55 -0.31 -10.04
C ALA A 160 -15.98 -0.27 -11.47
N PHE A 161 -14.68 -0.01 -11.62
CA PHE A 161 -13.98 0.02 -12.90
C PHE A 161 -14.07 -1.33 -13.64
N HIS A 162 -13.75 -2.44 -12.96
CA HIS A 162 -13.73 -3.76 -13.60
C HIS A 162 -15.13 -4.31 -13.89
N SER A 163 -16.10 -4.09 -13.01
CA SER A 163 -17.47 -4.59 -13.16
C SER A 163 -18.26 -3.88 -14.26
N LYS A 164 -17.82 -2.71 -14.71
CA LYS A 164 -18.46 -1.87 -15.74
C LYS A 164 -17.70 -1.81 -17.06
N GLY A 165 -16.95 -2.84 -17.40
CA GLY A 165 -16.26 -2.94 -18.67
C GLY A 165 -15.02 -2.05 -18.82
N ARG A 166 -14.43 -1.62 -17.72
CA ARG A 166 -13.25 -0.73 -17.66
C ARG A 166 -13.52 0.70 -18.19
N ASP A 167 -14.74 1.15 -18.03
CA ASP A 167 -15.15 2.51 -18.39
C ASP A 167 -14.78 3.48 -17.26
N ALA A 168 -13.69 4.24 -17.45
CA ALA A 168 -13.21 5.23 -16.48
C ALA A 168 -14.16 6.43 -16.30
N GLU A 169 -15.04 6.69 -17.27
CA GLU A 169 -16.02 7.79 -17.28
C GLU A 169 -17.39 7.33 -16.79
N GLY A 170 -17.56 6.03 -16.49
CA GLY A 170 -18.80 5.46 -15.99
C GLY A 170 -19.23 6.09 -14.67
N PRO A 171 -20.54 6.40 -14.47
CA PRO A 171 -21.01 7.12 -13.28
C PRO A 171 -20.60 6.50 -11.94
N ALA A 172 -20.56 5.17 -11.85
CA ALA A 172 -20.14 4.46 -10.64
C ALA A 172 -18.62 4.66 -10.36
N VAL A 173 -17.80 4.66 -11.41
CA VAL A 173 -16.36 4.88 -11.30
C VAL A 173 -16.06 6.31 -10.90
N VAL A 174 -16.73 7.28 -11.53
CA VAL A 174 -16.62 8.71 -11.19
C VAL A 174 -17.02 8.95 -9.73
N ALA A 175 -18.13 8.35 -9.28
CA ALA A 175 -18.58 8.51 -7.90
C ALA A 175 -17.56 7.98 -6.86
N GLU A 176 -16.93 6.85 -7.14
CA GLU A 176 -15.87 6.33 -6.24
C GLU A 176 -14.60 7.18 -6.30
N LEU A 177 -14.21 7.66 -7.49
CA LEU A 177 -13.07 8.57 -7.63
C LEU A 177 -13.29 9.89 -6.88
N ASP A 178 -14.51 10.43 -6.90
CA ASP A 178 -14.90 11.61 -6.14
C ASP A 178 -14.82 11.39 -4.62
N LYS A 179 -15.16 10.19 -4.14
CA LYS A 179 -14.97 9.84 -2.72
C LYS A 179 -13.49 9.87 -2.35
N LEU A 180 -12.63 9.26 -3.18
CA LEU A 180 -11.18 9.29 -2.98
C LEU A 180 -10.63 10.73 -2.98
N ALA A 181 -11.11 11.58 -3.88
CA ALA A 181 -10.71 12.99 -3.97
C ALA A 181 -11.07 13.74 -2.69
N ARG A 182 -12.31 13.59 -2.19
CA ARG A 182 -12.77 14.21 -0.94
C ARG A 182 -12.00 13.70 0.28
N ALA A 183 -11.74 12.39 0.35
CA ALA A 183 -10.93 11.79 1.40
C ALA A 183 -9.50 12.36 1.38
N GLY A 184 -8.88 12.44 0.21
CA GLY A 184 -7.54 13.00 0.05
C GLY A 184 -7.46 14.48 0.45
N GLN A 185 -8.51 15.26 0.17
CA GLN A 185 -8.59 16.66 0.64
C GLN A 185 -8.66 16.72 2.17
N ALA A 186 -9.57 15.97 2.80
CA ALA A 186 -9.74 15.96 4.25
C ALA A 186 -8.46 15.50 4.98
N ILE A 187 -7.77 14.49 4.47
CA ILE A 187 -6.49 14.03 5.03
C ILE A 187 -5.46 15.16 5.04
N ARG A 188 -5.33 15.90 3.94
CA ARG A 188 -4.38 17.01 3.83
C ARG A 188 -4.76 18.20 4.70
N ASP A 189 -6.05 18.53 4.80
CA ASP A 189 -6.55 19.60 5.66
C ASP A 189 -6.28 19.35 7.15
N LEU A 190 -6.21 18.06 7.54
CA LEU A 190 -5.80 17.61 8.87
C LEU A 190 -4.27 17.48 9.05
N GLY A 191 -3.48 17.89 8.05
CA GLY A 191 -2.02 17.90 8.11
C GLY A 191 -1.37 16.52 7.93
N MET A 192 -2.12 15.52 7.48
CA MET A 192 -1.60 14.18 7.19
C MET A 192 -1.22 14.03 5.71
N ARG A 193 -0.39 13.02 5.43
CA ARG A 193 -0.02 12.64 4.06
C ARG A 193 -1.11 11.74 3.47
N PHE A 194 -1.51 12.04 2.23
CA PHE A 194 -2.46 11.24 1.48
C PHE A 194 -1.72 10.25 0.57
N ASN A 195 -1.85 8.97 0.89
CA ASN A 195 -1.46 7.83 0.06
C ASN A 195 -2.72 7.05 -0.36
N ALA A 196 -2.59 6.21 -1.40
CA ALA A 196 -3.68 5.34 -1.81
C ALA A 196 -3.13 4.00 -2.32
N GLY A 197 -3.93 2.95 -2.24
CA GLY A 197 -3.50 1.62 -2.63
C GLY A 197 -4.62 0.59 -2.63
N HIS A 198 -4.24 -0.62 -2.97
CA HIS A 198 -5.06 -1.80 -3.11
C HIS A 198 -5.86 -1.87 -4.42
N ALA A 199 -5.79 -3.02 -5.12
CA ALA A 199 -6.49 -3.35 -6.37
C ALA A 199 -6.18 -2.41 -7.58
N LEU A 200 -5.18 -1.53 -7.46
CA LEU A 200 -4.70 -0.75 -8.59
C LEU A 200 -3.88 -1.62 -9.56
N ASN A 201 -4.01 -1.31 -10.85
CA ASN A 201 -3.32 -2.00 -11.93
C ASN A 201 -3.04 -1.06 -13.11
N TYR A 202 -2.44 -1.58 -14.18
CA TYR A 202 -2.03 -0.82 -15.36
C TYR A 202 -3.18 -0.15 -16.13
N PHE A 203 -4.43 -0.57 -15.90
CA PHE A 203 -5.61 -0.05 -16.61
C PHE A 203 -6.38 1.01 -15.80
N ASN A 204 -6.27 0.96 -14.46
CA ASN A 204 -7.08 1.81 -13.58
C ASN A 204 -6.26 2.78 -12.70
N VAL A 205 -4.92 2.74 -12.76
CA VAL A 205 -4.07 3.55 -11.89
C VAL A 205 -4.08 5.04 -12.24
N GLU A 206 -4.23 5.39 -13.52
CA GLU A 206 -4.07 6.75 -14.01
C GLU A 206 -5.04 7.77 -13.36
N PRO A 207 -6.37 7.53 -13.26
CA PRO A 207 -7.28 8.46 -12.59
C PRO A 207 -6.92 8.70 -11.12
N VAL A 208 -6.50 7.67 -10.40
CA VAL A 208 -6.07 7.79 -9.00
C VAL A 208 -4.76 8.58 -8.89
N ALA A 209 -3.81 8.34 -9.79
CA ALA A 209 -2.56 9.09 -9.84
C ALA A 209 -2.74 10.59 -10.13
N ARG A 210 -3.85 10.98 -10.77
CA ARG A 210 -4.20 12.39 -11.04
C ARG A 210 -4.84 13.11 -9.85
N LEU A 211 -5.25 12.39 -8.81
CA LEU A 211 -5.85 13.02 -7.63
C LEU A 211 -4.92 14.05 -7.01
N ALA A 212 -5.50 15.19 -6.66
CA ALA A 212 -4.75 16.28 -6.06
C ALA A 212 -4.14 15.86 -4.72
N GLY A 213 -2.82 16.03 -4.58
CA GLY A 213 -2.12 15.79 -3.32
C GLY A 213 -1.84 14.32 -2.99
N VAL A 214 -2.21 13.36 -3.84
CA VAL A 214 -1.75 11.98 -3.65
C VAL A 214 -0.22 11.95 -3.72
N ARG A 215 0.40 11.35 -2.70
CA ARG A 215 1.85 11.34 -2.55
C ARG A 215 2.46 10.04 -3.01
N GLU A 216 1.89 8.92 -2.63
CA GLU A 216 2.43 7.59 -2.88
C GLU A 216 1.29 6.62 -3.21
N LEU A 217 1.53 5.73 -4.16
CA LEU A 217 0.64 4.62 -4.49
C LEU A 217 1.33 3.29 -4.18
N HIS A 218 0.65 2.43 -3.41
CA HIS A 218 1.13 1.09 -3.09
C HIS A 218 0.45 0.06 -4.01
N ILE A 219 1.26 -0.65 -4.81
CA ILE A 219 0.77 -1.59 -5.83
C ILE A 219 1.56 -2.88 -5.75
N GLY A 220 0.87 -4.00 -5.55
CA GLY A 220 1.47 -5.32 -5.40
C GLY A 220 1.04 -6.30 -6.48
N HIS A 221 -0.16 -6.85 -6.34
CA HIS A 221 -0.65 -7.97 -7.17
C HIS A 221 -0.49 -7.72 -8.68
N ALA A 222 -0.85 -6.55 -9.18
CA ALA A 222 -0.75 -6.22 -10.60
C ALA A 222 0.69 -6.21 -11.10
N VAL A 223 1.63 -5.68 -10.30
CA VAL A 223 3.06 -5.65 -10.66
C VAL A 223 3.62 -7.07 -10.70
N VAL A 224 3.33 -7.91 -9.70
CA VAL A 224 3.78 -9.31 -9.69
C VAL A 224 3.15 -10.11 -10.83
N SER A 225 1.86 -9.93 -11.11
CA SER A 225 1.19 -10.56 -12.25
C SER A 225 1.85 -10.18 -13.58
N ARG A 226 2.18 -8.91 -13.78
CA ARG A 226 2.87 -8.45 -15.00
C ARG A 226 4.29 -9.01 -15.06
N ALA A 227 4.97 -9.07 -13.92
CA ALA A 227 6.33 -9.58 -13.82
C ALA A 227 6.49 -11.03 -14.25
N VAL A 228 5.44 -11.85 -14.17
CA VAL A 228 5.44 -13.25 -14.69
C VAL A 228 5.76 -13.28 -16.20
N PHE A 229 5.37 -12.23 -16.94
CA PHE A 229 5.54 -12.17 -18.40
C PHE A 229 6.75 -11.35 -18.85
N VAL A 230 7.15 -10.33 -18.06
CA VAL A 230 8.19 -9.38 -18.52
C VAL A 230 9.36 -9.24 -17.53
N GLY A 231 9.27 -9.89 -16.37
CA GLY A 231 10.22 -9.71 -15.26
C GLY A 231 9.88 -8.50 -14.39
N MET A 232 10.33 -8.53 -13.12
CA MET A 232 9.96 -7.55 -12.10
C MET A 232 10.41 -6.13 -12.48
N ARG A 233 11.65 -5.96 -12.94
CA ARG A 233 12.21 -4.64 -13.29
C ARG A 233 11.39 -3.94 -14.37
N GLU A 234 11.01 -4.65 -15.42
CA GLU A 234 10.23 -4.06 -16.51
C GLU A 234 8.78 -3.78 -16.08
N ALA A 235 8.15 -4.70 -15.34
CA ALA A 235 6.82 -4.47 -14.78
C ALA A 235 6.75 -3.19 -13.94
N VAL A 236 7.76 -2.97 -13.08
CA VAL A 236 7.84 -1.73 -12.26
C VAL A 236 8.09 -0.51 -13.13
N ARG A 237 8.97 -0.59 -14.14
CA ARG A 237 9.25 0.52 -15.06
C ARG A 237 7.99 0.94 -15.82
N GLU A 238 7.22 -0.02 -16.33
CA GLU A 238 5.93 0.25 -16.98
C GLU A 238 4.97 0.98 -16.04
N MET A 239 4.82 0.51 -14.78
CA MET A 239 3.94 1.14 -13.79
C MET A 239 4.42 2.56 -13.45
N LYS A 240 5.72 2.74 -13.20
CA LYS A 240 6.30 4.05 -12.87
C LYS A 240 6.12 5.06 -14.01
N ARG A 241 6.22 4.60 -15.26
CA ARG A 241 5.95 5.44 -16.45
C ARG A 241 4.50 5.93 -16.44
N LEU A 242 3.51 5.05 -16.19
CA LEU A 242 2.09 5.44 -16.11
C LEU A 242 1.85 6.51 -15.04
N LEU A 243 2.44 6.37 -13.85
CA LEU A 243 2.32 7.36 -12.79
C LEU A 243 2.93 8.71 -13.17
N THR A 244 4.05 8.69 -13.88
CA THR A 244 4.73 9.90 -14.34
C THR A 244 3.92 10.61 -15.43
N GLU A 245 3.44 9.88 -16.42
CA GLU A 245 2.61 10.40 -17.52
C GLU A 245 1.28 10.98 -16.99
N ALA A 246 0.62 10.27 -16.06
CA ALA A 246 -0.60 10.75 -15.41
C ALA A 246 -0.39 12.12 -14.75
N ARG A 247 0.73 12.28 -14.04
CA ARG A 247 1.05 13.53 -13.33
C ARG A 247 1.41 14.69 -14.26
N LEU A 248 1.99 14.40 -15.41
CA LEU A 248 2.31 15.39 -16.43
C LEU A 248 1.09 15.77 -17.31
N GLY A 249 -0.07 15.16 -17.09
CA GLY A 249 -1.26 15.35 -17.90
C GLY A 249 -1.16 14.76 -19.31
N LEU A 250 -0.17 13.90 -19.53
CA LEU A 250 -0.02 13.17 -20.79
C LEU A 250 -1.04 12.02 -20.79
N ARG A 251 -1.77 11.86 -21.92
CA ARG A 251 -2.59 10.65 -22.11
C ARG A 251 -1.66 9.50 -22.44
N SER A 252 -1.75 8.40 -21.71
CA SER A 252 -1.12 7.14 -22.11
C SER A 252 -1.72 6.78 -23.47
N GLY A 253 -0.87 6.75 -24.50
CA GLY A 253 -1.29 6.33 -25.85
C GLY A 253 -1.87 4.93 -25.76
N THR A 254 -3.09 4.77 -26.28
CA THR A 254 -3.78 3.48 -26.52
C THR A 254 -2.95 2.57 -27.41
#